data_5e93a582c6a592c22f870fbe2033a66a
#
_entry.id   5e93a582c6a592c22f870fbe2033a66a
#
_cell.length_a   1.000
_cell.length_b   1.000
_cell.length_c   1.000
_cell.angle_alpha   90.00
_cell.angle_beta   90.00
_cell.angle_gamma   90.00
#
_symmetry.space_group_name_H-M   'P 1'
#
loop_
_entity.id
_entity.type
_entity.pdbx_description
1 polymer ?
#
loop_
_entity_poly.entity_id
_entity_poly.type
_entity_poly.pdbx_seq_one_letter_code
_entity_poly.pdbx_strand_id
1 'polypeptide(L)'
;MKEEDPSAKNELSRRNFLKTGATAAAAFGGAQAAITTTASPAVASRDDDTSGTLVFVNGRIHTMDARNSIVSSVTVKDGRFTAVGNGAHAQGPGVRVINLKGRTVVPGIIESHTHFVSLANRPGYHVAQWELASNIAEVLELLAARRRDVPPGQFITAMGAGTPRMFAELRLPTLAEIDSAVPDRPVFLYQGGGGPARTNTLGKQFFESATAPLAGPCVVGADGSLTTVAGVNHANRALYHLRIRQTFEDKKRSALDAQAFSASVGITAVLDQTLVAVATGTLDPASLDPQPTHPLFTLNHYRMYDAWLALHREGRSFIRLQINFLHNQPFIPALGDLDHQLPELRERLKNQLFFFGDDMVRTGAIGEWAAPFATPSSPDNYAVWYESQRLVAKAGWRNENAQAGTPTSSAAIEQVVSTYEAMDREFGIKNLRWGLQHAAFATPDHLARLKALNCGVSMSGFTWLNGVPRADGLPLGPLYPQIIASGIPAGLHEDGVHIAPHNPWFAMHYATTGLNVLGQQINPGQQISRQQALYAYTRANAWYLNRENDLGSIEVGKLADLVVLDRDYFSVSDTDMRRTRPVLTVVDGEIVYDAGVLRGDRA
;
A
#
# COMPACT_ATOMS: atom_id res chain seq x y z
N MET A 1 -48.60 -21.64 19.02
CA MET A 1 -47.14 -21.43 18.90
C MET A 1 -46.92 -20.86 17.51
N LYS A 2 -46.70 -19.56 17.41
CA LYS A 2 -46.33 -18.92 16.15
C LYS A 2 -44.83 -18.92 16.08
N GLU A 3 -44.27 -19.46 15.01
CA GLU A 3 -42.87 -19.35 14.68
C GLU A 3 -42.54 -17.89 14.37
N GLU A 4 -41.55 -17.36 15.08
CA GLU A 4 -40.98 -16.04 14.80
C GLU A 4 -39.96 -16.16 13.67
N ASP A 5 -40.11 -15.31 12.67
CA ASP A 5 -39.26 -15.14 11.52
C ASP A 5 -37.84 -14.62 11.93
N PRO A 6 -36.75 -15.26 11.57
CA PRO A 6 -35.37 -14.83 11.94
C PRO A 6 -34.82 -13.62 11.15
N SER A 7 -35.59 -13.03 10.23
CA SER A 7 -35.10 -11.97 9.33
C SER A 7 -35.05 -10.55 9.94
N ALA A 8 -35.57 -10.35 11.17
CA ALA A 8 -35.75 -9.02 11.76
C ALA A 8 -34.62 -8.51 12.68
N LYS A 9 -33.47 -9.14 12.75
CA LYS A 9 -32.38 -8.76 13.69
C LYS A 9 -31.05 -8.33 13.04
N ASN A 10 -31.04 -7.74 11.87
CA ASN A 10 -29.79 -7.26 11.26
C ASN A 10 -29.84 -5.85 10.67
N GLU A 11 -30.65 -4.96 11.23
CA GLU A 11 -30.63 -3.51 10.94
C GLU A 11 -29.83 -2.69 11.96
N LEU A 12 -28.62 -3.14 12.35
CA LEU A 12 -27.56 -2.22 12.76
C LEU A 12 -26.80 -1.80 11.49
N SER A 13 -27.56 -1.12 10.66
CA SER A 13 -27.18 -0.60 9.37
C SER A 13 -26.02 0.39 9.49
N ARG A 14 -25.20 0.44 8.44
CA ARG A 14 -24.21 1.43 8.05
C ARG A 14 -24.52 2.88 8.46
N ARG A 15 -25.79 3.23 8.65
CA ARG A 15 -26.27 4.54 9.09
C ARG A 15 -25.78 5.00 10.46
N ASN A 16 -25.55 4.12 11.43
CA ASN A 16 -25.18 4.53 12.78
C ASN A 16 -23.67 4.71 12.97
N PHE A 17 -22.84 4.03 12.18
CA PHE A 17 -21.39 4.21 12.21
C PHE A 17 -20.96 5.54 11.57
N LEU A 18 -21.73 6.04 10.60
CA LEU A 18 -21.42 7.24 9.82
C LEU A 18 -21.99 8.54 10.40
N LYS A 19 -22.95 8.47 11.34
CA LYS A 19 -23.58 9.66 11.93
C LYS A 19 -22.78 10.31 13.06
N THR A 20 -21.81 9.63 13.65
CA THR A 20 -21.00 10.15 14.78
C THR A 20 -19.79 10.99 14.37
N GLY A 21 -19.50 11.17 13.07
CA GLY A 21 -18.35 11.92 12.57
C GLY A 21 -18.62 13.30 11.97
N ALA A 22 -19.84 13.79 11.99
CA ALA A 22 -20.21 14.98 11.20
C ALA A 22 -20.76 16.15 12.05
N THR A 23 -20.01 16.66 13.01
CA THR A 23 -20.24 18.02 13.55
C THR A 23 -18.96 18.58 14.18
N ALA A 24 -18.25 19.43 13.48
CA ALA A 24 -17.56 20.64 13.90
C ALA A 24 -16.54 21.11 12.84
N ALA A 25 -16.93 21.99 11.96
CA ALA A 25 -15.99 22.88 11.26
C ALA A 25 -16.73 24.17 10.87
N ALA A 26 -16.65 25.18 11.72
CA ALA A 26 -16.86 26.55 11.31
C ALA A 26 -15.97 27.48 12.16
N ALA A 27 -15.29 28.38 11.46
CA ALA A 27 -14.53 29.54 11.88
C ALA A 27 -13.04 29.33 12.24
N PHE A 28 -12.17 29.73 11.30
CA PHE A 28 -11.19 30.80 11.46
C PHE A 28 -10.48 31.03 10.11
N GLY A 29 -10.53 32.25 9.60
CA GLY A 29 -9.85 32.65 8.38
C GLY A 29 -8.40 33.04 8.67
N GLY A 30 -7.52 32.62 7.79
CA GLY A 30 -6.12 32.99 7.77
C GLY A 30 -5.38 32.19 6.69
N ALA A 31 -4.89 32.89 5.66
CA ALA A 31 -4.27 32.29 4.49
C ALA A 31 -2.90 31.70 4.81
N GLN A 32 -2.87 30.45 5.20
CA GLN A 32 -1.79 29.47 5.04
C GLN A 32 -2.47 28.17 4.67
N ALA A 33 -1.93 27.44 3.70
CA ALA A 33 -2.47 26.15 3.32
C ALA A 33 -2.30 25.17 4.49
N ALA A 34 -3.19 25.26 5.46
CA ALA A 34 -3.32 24.31 6.54
C ALA A 34 -3.68 22.95 5.93
N ILE A 35 -2.96 21.91 6.33
CA ILE A 35 -3.48 20.56 6.24
C ILE A 35 -4.84 20.64 6.95
N THR A 36 -5.93 20.58 6.20
CA THR A 36 -7.24 20.44 6.81
C THR A 36 -7.19 19.10 7.53
N THR A 37 -7.02 19.15 8.84
CA THR A 37 -7.20 18.02 9.74
C THR A 37 -8.69 17.67 9.70
N THR A 38 -9.11 17.01 8.63
CA THR A 38 -10.40 16.36 8.62
C THR A 38 -10.33 15.22 9.61
N ALA A 39 -11.27 15.20 10.55
CA ALA A 39 -11.71 13.97 11.22
C ALA A 39 -11.63 12.81 10.26
N SER A 40 -11.39 11.58 10.77
CA SER A 40 -11.30 10.34 9.97
C SER A 40 -12.10 10.47 8.68
N PRO A 41 -11.48 10.29 7.51
CA PRO A 41 -12.13 10.56 6.24
C PRO A 41 -13.51 9.92 6.30
N ALA A 42 -14.55 10.72 6.14
CA ALA A 42 -15.89 10.20 6.09
C ALA A 42 -15.91 9.27 4.86
N VAL A 43 -15.89 7.97 5.09
CA VAL A 43 -16.24 7.01 4.05
C VAL A 43 -17.62 7.45 3.62
N ALA A 44 -17.73 7.97 2.40
CA ALA A 44 -19.02 8.36 1.87
C ALA A 44 -19.91 7.13 2.02
N SER A 45 -21.04 7.28 2.70
CA SER A 45 -22.03 6.21 2.74
C SER A 45 -22.34 5.83 1.30
N ARG A 46 -22.34 4.55 0.96
CA ARG A 46 -23.07 4.14 -0.23
C ARG A 46 -24.46 4.73 -0.08
N ASP A 47 -24.75 5.77 -0.85
CA ASP A 47 -26.12 6.26 -0.95
C ASP A 47 -26.94 5.07 -1.43
N ASP A 48 -28.02 4.73 -0.73
CA ASP A 48 -28.95 3.63 -1.10
C ASP A 48 -29.57 3.83 -2.51
N ASP A 49 -29.24 4.92 -3.19
CA ASP A 49 -29.61 5.25 -4.57
C ASP A 49 -28.44 4.97 -5.55
N THR A 50 -27.85 3.76 -5.43
CA THR A 50 -26.70 3.31 -6.25
C THR A 50 -27.04 2.99 -7.71
N SER A 51 -28.28 3.18 -8.14
CA SER A 51 -28.67 3.07 -9.57
C SER A 51 -28.42 4.37 -10.36
N GLY A 52 -27.79 5.37 -9.73
CA GLY A 52 -27.57 6.69 -10.31
C GLY A 52 -26.39 6.76 -11.27
N THR A 53 -26.56 7.59 -12.31
CA THR A 53 -25.46 7.96 -13.22
C THR A 53 -24.70 9.14 -12.62
N LEU A 54 -23.36 9.02 -12.49
CA LEU A 54 -22.47 10.13 -12.15
C LEU A 54 -21.96 10.79 -13.43
N VAL A 55 -22.02 12.12 -13.48
CA VAL A 55 -21.46 12.91 -14.58
C VAL A 55 -20.46 13.93 -14.01
N PHE A 56 -19.24 13.81 -14.40
CA PHE A 56 -18.18 14.75 -14.06
C PHE A 56 -17.97 15.73 -15.20
N VAL A 57 -18.05 17.03 -14.91
CA VAL A 57 -17.97 18.12 -15.90
C VAL A 57 -16.96 19.18 -15.52
N ASN A 58 -16.52 19.98 -16.49
CA ASN A 58 -15.60 21.10 -16.30
C ASN A 58 -14.28 20.67 -15.63
N GLY A 59 -13.73 19.51 -16.02
CA GLY A 59 -12.45 19.02 -15.55
C GLY A 59 -11.36 19.16 -16.60
N ARG A 60 -10.12 18.94 -16.16
CA ARG A 60 -8.96 18.64 -16.99
C ARG A 60 -8.63 17.16 -16.79
N ILE A 61 -9.29 16.30 -17.54
CA ILE A 61 -9.30 14.85 -17.32
C ILE A 61 -8.24 14.21 -18.24
N HIS A 62 -7.13 13.77 -17.65
CA HIS A 62 -6.08 13.02 -18.32
C HIS A 62 -6.48 11.55 -18.38
N THR A 63 -6.87 11.08 -19.55
CA THR A 63 -7.44 9.74 -19.70
C THR A 63 -6.41 8.63 -19.58
N MET A 64 -5.14 8.92 -19.81
CA MET A 64 -4.05 7.92 -19.91
C MET A 64 -4.35 6.82 -20.94
N ASP A 65 -5.21 7.10 -21.92
CA ASP A 65 -5.45 6.25 -23.09
C ASP A 65 -4.20 6.18 -24.02
N ALA A 66 -4.29 5.43 -25.11
CA ALA A 66 -3.15 5.28 -26.04
C ALA A 66 -2.70 6.59 -26.68
N ARG A 67 -3.57 7.61 -26.76
CA ARG A 67 -3.29 8.95 -27.31
C ARG A 67 -2.97 9.98 -26.24
N ASN A 68 -3.12 9.59 -24.96
CA ASN A 68 -2.97 10.50 -23.84
C ASN A 68 -3.89 11.71 -23.92
N SER A 69 -5.15 11.44 -24.22
CA SER A 69 -6.17 12.45 -24.44
C SER A 69 -6.48 13.23 -23.16
N ILE A 70 -6.81 14.51 -23.33
CA ILE A 70 -7.33 15.36 -22.24
C ILE A 70 -8.74 15.75 -22.62
N VAL A 71 -9.71 15.40 -21.75
CA VAL A 71 -11.13 15.69 -21.98
C VAL A 71 -11.71 16.51 -20.82
N SER A 72 -12.91 17.07 -21.00
CA SER A 72 -13.53 17.92 -19.97
C SER A 72 -14.62 17.23 -19.17
N SER A 73 -15.06 16.04 -19.62
CA SER A 73 -16.16 15.34 -18.97
C SER A 73 -16.11 13.83 -19.12
N VAL A 74 -16.67 13.14 -18.13
CA VAL A 74 -16.91 11.69 -18.15
C VAL A 74 -18.25 11.36 -17.53
N THR A 75 -18.89 10.30 -18.02
CA THR A 75 -20.10 9.73 -17.45
C THR A 75 -19.80 8.33 -16.94
N VAL A 76 -20.26 8.05 -15.73
CA VAL A 76 -20.14 6.78 -15.04
C VAL A 76 -21.51 6.22 -14.76
N LYS A 77 -21.73 4.96 -15.10
CA LYS A 77 -22.96 4.22 -14.80
C LYS A 77 -22.61 2.75 -14.55
N ASP A 78 -23.25 2.15 -13.55
CA ASP A 78 -23.06 0.74 -13.20
C ASP A 78 -21.57 0.36 -13.03
N GLY A 79 -20.82 1.20 -12.30
CA GLY A 79 -19.39 0.99 -12.03
C GLY A 79 -18.44 1.21 -13.21
N ARG A 80 -18.93 1.62 -14.40
CA ARG A 80 -18.10 1.75 -15.61
C ARG A 80 -18.20 3.13 -16.26
N PHE A 81 -17.14 3.53 -16.97
CA PHE A 81 -17.19 4.69 -17.84
C PHE A 81 -18.07 4.39 -19.07
N THR A 82 -19.15 5.17 -19.25
CA THR A 82 -20.08 5.02 -20.37
C THR A 82 -19.92 6.11 -21.43
N ALA A 83 -19.35 7.27 -21.05
CA ALA A 83 -18.96 8.31 -21.99
C ALA A 83 -17.68 9.02 -21.50
N VAL A 84 -16.78 9.33 -22.45
CA VAL A 84 -15.53 10.06 -22.21
C VAL A 84 -15.37 11.07 -23.34
N GLY A 85 -15.30 12.38 -23.03
CA GLY A 85 -15.20 13.39 -24.07
C GLY A 85 -15.42 14.83 -23.60
N ASN A 86 -15.82 15.68 -24.53
CA ASN A 86 -16.06 17.11 -24.30
C ASN A 86 -17.53 17.44 -24.58
N GLY A 87 -18.36 17.39 -23.53
CA GLY A 87 -19.70 17.98 -23.61
C GLY A 87 -20.90 17.05 -23.82
N ALA A 88 -20.73 15.74 -23.94
CA ALA A 88 -21.89 14.83 -23.94
C ALA A 88 -22.19 14.33 -22.53
N HIS A 89 -23.32 14.73 -21.95
CA HIS A 89 -23.69 14.35 -20.59
C HIS A 89 -25.05 13.68 -20.56
N ALA A 90 -25.17 12.62 -19.75
CA ALA A 90 -26.47 12.09 -19.39
C ALA A 90 -27.27 13.17 -18.63
N GLN A 91 -28.57 13.25 -18.91
CA GLN A 91 -29.51 14.16 -18.23
C GLN A 91 -30.75 13.37 -17.82
N GLY A 92 -31.40 13.80 -16.76
CA GLY A 92 -32.66 13.22 -16.31
C GLY A 92 -32.67 12.76 -14.85
N PRO A 93 -33.74 12.15 -14.38
CA PRO A 93 -33.86 11.62 -13.03
C PRO A 93 -32.76 10.59 -12.75
N GLY A 94 -32.19 10.61 -11.53
CA GLY A 94 -31.13 9.70 -11.12
C GLY A 94 -29.73 10.06 -11.65
N VAL A 95 -29.57 11.20 -12.34
CA VAL A 95 -28.25 11.72 -12.77
C VAL A 95 -27.72 12.72 -11.76
N ARG A 96 -26.56 12.45 -11.19
CA ARG A 96 -25.81 13.36 -10.32
C ARG A 96 -24.66 14.00 -11.08
N VAL A 97 -24.72 15.33 -11.25
CA VAL A 97 -23.67 16.10 -11.91
C VAL A 97 -22.70 16.66 -10.88
N ILE A 98 -21.40 16.44 -11.11
CA ILE A 98 -20.29 16.94 -10.26
C ILE A 98 -19.45 17.91 -11.10
N ASN A 99 -19.47 19.18 -10.73
CA ASN A 99 -18.64 20.20 -11.36
C ASN A 99 -17.21 20.14 -10.77
N LEU A 100 -16.24 19.79 -11.60
CA LEU A 100 -14.83 19.63 -11.22
C LEU A 100 -14.11 20.97 -11.05
N LYS A 101 -14.73 22.09 -11.43
CA LYS A 101 -14.17 23.46 -11.25
C LYS A 101 -12.76 23.61 -11.86
N GLY A 102 -12.52 23.00 -13.01
CA GLY A 102 -11.23 23.05 -13.72
C GLY A 102 -10.13 22.14 -13.16
N ARG A 103 -10.44 21.30 -12.15
CA ARG A 103 -9.44 20.45 -11.50
C ARG A 103 -8.91 19.36 -12.42
N THR A 104 -7.67 18.99 -12.14
CA THR A 104 -7.01 17.84 -12.78
C THR A 104 -7.62 16.54 -12.27
N VAL A 105 -7.97 15.67 -13.21
CA VAL A 105 -8.44 14.31 -12.95
C VAL A 105 -7.52 13.32 -13.62
N VAL A 106 -7.24 12.22 -12.93
CA VAL A 106 -6.41 11.12 -13.42
C VAL A 106 -7.12 9.80 -13.17
N PRO A 107 -6.77 8.70 -13.87
CA PRO A 107 -7.24 7.36 -13.50
C PRO A 107 -6.91 7.03 -12.05
N GLY A 108 -7.64 6.10 -11.45
CA GLY A 108 -7.30 5.56 -10.15
C GLY A 108 -5.85 5.06 -10.12
N ILE A 109 -5.14 5.41 -9.05
CA ILE A 109 -3.76 5.00 -8.85
C ILE A 109 -3.73 3.53 -8.45
N ILE A 110 -2.88 2.75 -9.11
CA ILE A 110 -2.70 1.32 -8.84
C ILE A 110 -1.32 1.13 -8.20
N GLU A 111 -1.28 0.62 -6.98
CA GLU A 111 -0.04 0.24 -6.33
C GLU A 111 0.27 -1.23 -6.65
N SER A 112 1.35 -1.46 -7.41
CA SER A 112 1.69 -2.80 -7.93
C SER A 112 2.60 -3.62 -7.03
N HIS A 113 3.05 -3.05 -5.91
CA HIS A 113 3.87 -3.76 -4.93
C HIS A 113 3.81 -3.06 -3.57
N THR A 114 3.08 -3.63 -2.64
CA THR A 114 2.94 -3.11 -1.28
C THR A 114 2.68 -4.24 -0.28
N HIS A 115 2.91 -3.99 1.00
CA HIS A 115 2.58 -4.91 2.10
C HIS A 115 1.33 -4.42 2.83
N PHE A 116 0.30 -4.11 2.06
CA PHE A 116 -0.90 -3.38 2.47
C PHE A 116 -1.69 -4.05 3.59
N VAL A 117 -1.74 -5.38 3.59
CA VAL A 117 -2.44 -6.13 4.63
C VAL A 117 -1.78 -5.96 6.01
N SER A 118 -0.49 -5.63 6.07
CA SER A 118 0.16 -5.22 7.31
C SER A 118 -0.44 -3.93 7.86
N LEU A 119 -0.80 -2.96 7.01
CA LEU A 119 -1.54 -1.75 7.39
C LEU A 119 -2.94 -2.11 7.88
N ALA A 120 -3.63 -3.00 7.18
CA ALA A 120 -4.98 -3.44 7.49
C ALA A 120 -5.10 -4.28 8.77
N ASN A 121 -3.99 -4.65 9.41
CA ASN A 121 -3.96 -5.44 10.66
C ASN A 121 -3.23 -4.70 11.81
N ARG A 122 -3.10 -3.40 11.77
CA ARG A 122 -2.42 -2.63 12.82
C ARG A 122 -3.26 -2.57 14.09
N PRO A 123 -2.65 -2.79 15.28
CA PRO A 123 -3.37 -2.74 16.55
C PRO A 123 -3.74 -1.30 16.95
N GLY A 124 -4.72 -1.18 17.83
CA GLY A 124 -5.21 0.09 18.33
C GLY A 124 -6.02 0.88 17.31
N TYR A 125 -6.17 2.17 17.54
CA TYR A 125 -6.81 3.14 16.65
C TYR A 125 -5.72 3.84 15.84
N HIS A 126 -5.48 3.33 14.63
CA HIS A 126 -4.35 3.73 13.82
C HIS A 126 -4.55 5.10 13.17
N VAL A 127 -3.48 5.89 13.10
CA VAL A 127 -3.37 7.19 12.43
C VAL A 127 -2.40 7.04 11.25
N ALA A 128 -2.89 6.54 10.11
CA ALA A 128 -2.06 6.32 8.94
C ALA A 128 -1.53 7.64 8.34
N GLN A 129 -2.29 8.73 8.50
CA GLN A 129 -1.95 10.07 7.99
C GLN A 129 -0.65 10.64 8.56
N TRP A 130 -0.11 10.11 9.66
CA TRP A 130 1.19 10.54 10.17
C TRP A 130 2.33 10.34 9.15
N GLU A 131 2.18 9.41 8.21
CA GLU A 131 3.10 9.21 7.09
C GLU A 131 3.12 10.39 6.09
N LEU A 132 2.17 11.32 6.21
CA LEU A 132 2.07 12.52 5.38
C LEU A 132 2.62 13.77 6.08
N ALA A 133 2.89 13.66 7.38
CA ALA A 133 3.37 14.78 8.20
C ALA A 133 4.82 15.17 7.83
N SER A 134 5.10 16.46 7.85
CA SER A 134 6.41 17.05 7.54
C SER A 134 7.12 17.64 8.77
N ASN A 135 6.46 17.66 9.90
CA ASN A 135 6.99 18.18 11.18
C ASN A 135 6.25 17.54 12.37
N ILE A 136 6.80 17.70 13.57
CA ILE A 136 6.23 17.16 14.80
C ILE A 136 4.87 17.77 15.12
N ALA A 137 4.67 19.05 14.88
CA ALA A 137 3.40 19.71 15.17
C ALA A 137 2.25 19.06 14.40
N GLU A 138 2.43 18.76 13.12
CA GLU A 138 1.44 18.04 12.31
C GLU A 138 1.15 16.63 12.86
N VAL A 139 2.17 15.90 13.34
CA VAL A 139 1.96 14.59 13.99
C VAL A 139 1.09 14.73 15.23
N LEU A 140 1.39 15.72 16.09
CA LEU A 140 0.63 15.95 17.32
C LEU A 140 -0.82 16.35 17.05
N GLU A 141 -1.07 17.18 16.05
CA GLU A 141 -2.42 17.54 15.59
C GLU A 141 -3.22 16.31 15.12
N LEU A 142 -2.60 15.43 14.35
CA LEU A 142 -3.23 14.18 13.90
C LEU A 142 -3.58 13.25 15.06
N LEU A 143 -2.68 13.13 16.05
CA LEU A 143 -2.93 12.36 17.27
C LEU A 143 -4.08 12.95 18.09
N ALA A 144 -4.08 14.28 18.29
CA ALA A 144 -5.13 15.00 19.01
C ALA A 144 -6.49 14.91 18.29
N ALA A 145 -6.49 14.94 16.96
CA ALA A 145 -7.70 14.73 16.17
C ALA A 145 -8.26 13.31 16.39
N ARG A 146 -7.41 12.27 16.28
CA ARG A 146 -7.82 10.87 16.46
C ARG A 146 -8.34 10.58 17.88
N ARG A 147 -7.77 11.22 18.90
CA ARG A 147 -8.18 11.10 20.30
C ARG A 147 -9.68 11.24 20.51
N ARG A 148 -10.36 12.09 19.71
CA ARG A 148 -11.80 12.36 19.82
C ARG A 148 -12.66 11.13 19.59
N ASP A 149 -12.18 10.21 18.75
CA ASP A 149 -12.92 9.02 18.32
C ASP A 149 -12.48 7.74 19.07
N VAL A 150 -11.51 7.88 20.00
CA VAL A 150 -10.92 6.71 20.67
C VAL A 150 -11.48 6.56 22.08
N PRO A 151 -12.06 5.40 22.45
CA PRO A 151 -12.57 5.16 23.79
C PRO A 151 -11.47 5.24 24.86
N PRO A 152 -11.80 5.61 26.11
CA PRO A 152 -10.87 5.56 27.24
C PRO A 152 -10.16 4.21 27.37
N GLY A 153 -8.86 4.23 27.66
CA GLY A 153 -8.04 3.02 27.82
C GLY A 153 -7.60 2.33 26.52
N GLN A 154 -8.12 2.74 25.38
CA GLN A 154 -7.68 2.22 24.08
C GLN A 154 -6.48 2.98 23.54
N PHE A 155 -5.58 2.26 22.85
CA PHE A 155 -4.39 2.84 22.26
C PHE A 155 -4.68 3.62 20.99
N ILE A 156 -4.10 4.80 20.88
CA ILE A 156 -3.88 5.48 19.61
C ILE A 156 -2.52 5.02 19.07
N THR A 157 -2.47 4.54 17.85
CA THR A 157 -1.23 4.08 17.24
C THR A 157 -0.92 4.85 15.96
N ALA A 158 0.36 5.09 15.70
CA ALA A 158 0.84 5.59 14.42
C ALA A 158 2.04 4.72 14.03
N MET A 159 1.81 3.83 13.08
CA MET A 159 2.76 2.79 12.70
C MET A 159 3.02 2.87 11.20
N GLY A 160 4.26 2.69 10.80
CA GLY A 160 4.62 2.65 9.39
C GLY A 160 6.00 3.21 9.09
N ALA A 161 6.23 3.56 7.85
CA ALA A 161 7.52 4.01 7.36
C ALA A 161 7.86 5.47 7.70
N GLY A 162 7.06 6.16 8.52
CA GLY A 162 7.41 7.48 9.04
C GLY A 162 8.77 7.44 9.74
N THR A 163 9.71 8.27 9.29
CA THR A 163 11.06 8.33 9.86
C THR A 163 11.38 9.75 10.32
N PRO A 164 12.34 9.92 11.26
CA PRO A 164 12.81 11.24 11.64
C PRO A 164 13.22 12.13 10.47
N ARG A 165 13.68 11.55 9.36
CA ARG A 165 14.09 12.31 8.16
C ARG A 165 12.93 12.99 7.43
N MET A 166 11.70 12.57 7.68
CA MET A 166 10.50 13.20 7.11
C MET A 166 10.13 14.50 7.83
N PHE A 167 10.57 14.66 9.07
CA PHE A 167 10.20 15.79 9.92
C PHE A 167 11.25 16.89 9.90
N ALA A 168 10.82 18.14 9.90
CA ALA A 168 11.70 19.30 9.93
C ALA A 168 12.68 19.26 11.13
N GLU A 169 12.23 18.68 12.26
CA GLU A 169 13.01 18.54 13.49
C GLU A 169 14.01 17.36 13.45
N LEU A 170 13.96 16.51 12.43
CA LEU A 170 14.81 15.32 12.25
C LEU A 170 14.80 14.36 13.46
N ARG A 171 13.70 14.29 14.18
CA ARG A 171 13.49 13.43 15.34
C ARG A 171 12.03 12.98 15.44
N LEU A 172 11.76 11.97 16.26
CA LEU A 172 10.40 11.62 16.66
C LEU A 172 9.92 12.55 17.79
N PRO A 173 8.58 12.68 18.00
CA PRO A 173 8.02 13.39 19.16
C PRO A 173 8.53 12.79 20.48
N THR A 174 8.74 13.63 21.48
CA THR A 174 9.07 13.21 22.85
C THR A 174 7.81 12.79 23.61
N LEU A 175 8.00 12.07 24.74
CA LEU A 175 6.91 11.70 25.65
C LEU A 175 6.08 12.92 26.07
N ALA A 176 6.73 14.03 26.47
CA ALA A 176 6.04 15.24 26.91
C ALA A 176 5.23 15.92 25.78
N GLU A 177 5.75 15.93 24.56
CA GLU A 177 5.01 16.45 23.40
C GLU A 177 3.77 15.59 23.12
N ILE A 178 3.91 14.25 23.17
CA ILE A 178 2.76 13.34 22.97
C ILE A 178 1.75 13.51 24.11
N ASP A 179 2.17 13.61 25.36
CA ASP A 179 1.27 13.86 26.51
C ASP A 179 0.51 15.17 26.37
N SER A 180 1.14 16.22 25.84
CA SER A 180 0.47 17.51 25.61
C SER A 180 -0.68 17.41 24.60
N ALA A 181 -0.55 16.58 23.59
CA ALA A 181 -1.56 16.36 22.55
C ALA A 181 -2.62 15.31 22.97
N VAL A 182 -2.18 14.27 23.70
CA VAL A 182 -3.02 13.11 24.10
C VAL A 182 -2.74 12.76 25.56
N PRO A 183 -3.30 13.53 26.53
CA PRO A 183 -3.03 13.30 27.95
C PRO A 183 -3.80 12.14 28.58
N ASP A 184 -4.85 11.61 27.96
CA ASP A 184 -5.84 10.69 28.53
C ASP A 184 -6.04 9.38 27.75
N ARG A 185 -5.20 9.10 26.76
CA ARG A 185 -5.15 7.85 26.00
C ARG A 185 -3.70 7.37 25.88
N PRO A 186 -3.42 6.07 25.97
CA PRO A 186 -2.09 5.58 25.66
C PRO A 186 -1.82 5.70 24.17
N VAL A 187 -0.57 6.11 23.84
CA VAL A 187 -0.12 6.32 22.45
C VAL A 187 1.07 5.43 22.17
N PHE A 188 1.14 4.87 20.96
CA PHE A 188 2.28 4.10 20.48
C PHE A 188 2.62 4.52 19.05
N LEU A 189 3.78 5.16 18.89
CA LEU A 189 4.36 5.52 17.59
C LEU A 189 5.45 4.49 17.26
N TYR A 190 5.36 3.87 16.10
CA TYR A 190 6.27 2.81 15.70
C TYR A 190 6.78 3.04 14.28
N GLN A 191 8.09 3.21 14.16
CA GLN A 191 8.75 3.27 12.87
C GLN A 191 8.85 1.86 12.26
N GLY A 192 8.48 1.69 11.01
CA GLY A 192 8.51 0.40 10.32
C GLY A 192 9.87 -0.27 10.29
N GLY A 193 9.88 -1.57 10.03
CA GLY A 193 11.11 -2.35 9.90
C GLY A 193 11.84 -2.71 11.20
N GLY A 194 11.22 -2.55 12.38
CA GLY A 194 11.84 -2.97 13.66
C GLY A 194 12.00 -1.87 14.70
N GLY A 195 11.37 -0.74 14.53
CA GLY A 195 11.49 0.44 15.39
C GLY A 195 12.59 1.40 14.93
N PRO A 196 12.91 2.43 15.70
CA PRO A 196 12.51 2.66 17.11
C PRO A 196 11.01 3.01 17.24
N ALA A 197 10.55 3.02 18.50
CA ALA A 197 9.20 3.43 18.84
C ALA A 197 9.20 4.52 19.92
N ARG A 198 8.06 5.19 20.06
CA ARG A 198 7.79 6.19 21.09
C ARG A 198 6.43 5.92 21.74
N THR A 199 6.31 6.34 22.99
CA THR A 199 5.04 6.28 23.72
C THR A 199 4.90 7.48 24.65
N ASN A 200 3.67 7.76 25.09
CA ASN A 200 3.38 8.74 26.12
C ASN A 200 3.42 8.13 27.53
N THR A 201 3.11 8.94 28.56
CA THR A 201 3.12 8.49 29.96
C THR A 201 2.19 7.30 30.22
N LEU A 202 0.97 7.31 29.68
CA LEU A 202 0.02 6.20 29.85
C LEU A 202 0.49 4.93 29.12
N GLY A 203 1.05 5.05 27.93
CA GLY A 203 1.62 3.92 27.22
C GLY A 203 2.88 3.36 27.91
N LYS A 204 3.73 4.24 28.48
CA LYS A 204 4.88 3.82 29.29
C LYS A 204 4.44 2.96 30.49
N GLN A 205 3.48 3.43 31.28
CA GLN A 205 2.93 2.67 32.41
C GLN A 205 2.40 1.29 31.96
N PHE A 206 1.70 1.24 30.84
CA PHE A 206 1.20 0.00 30.29
C PHE A 206 2.34 -0.94 29.89
N PHE A 207 3.31 -0.50 29.08
CA PHE A 207 4.36 -1.36 28.55
C PHE A 207 5.35 -1.86 29.63
N GLU A 208 5.60 -1.06 30.66
CA GLU A 208 6.46 -1.43 31.79
C GLU A 208 5.81 -2.46 32.76
N SER A 209 4.50 -2.64 32.68
CA SER A 209 3.75 -3.61 33.47
C SER A 209 3.19 -4.79 32.67
N ALA A 210 3.13 -4.68 31.35
CA ALA A 210 2.50 -5.67 30.48
C ALA A 210 3.27 -7.00 30.47
N THR A 211 2.53 -8.10 30.60
CA THR A 211 3.05 -9.46 30.44
C THR A 211 2.23 -10.22 29.39
N ALA A 212 2.88 -11.16 28.73
CA ALA A 212 2.27 -12.02 27.72
C ALA A 212 3.01 -13.37 27.67
N PRO A 213 2.43 -14.42 27.06
CA PRO A 213 3.02 -15.76 27.05
C PRO A 213 4.47 -15.80 26.54
N LEU A 214 4.81 -14.97 25.54
CA LEU A 214 6.13 -14.96 24.91
C LEU A 214 6.94 -13.69 25.21
N ALA A 215 6.43 -12.77 26.02
CA ALA A 215 7.10 -11.51 26.28
C ALA A 215 6.80 -10.96 27.68
N GLY A 216 7.87 -10.62 28.40
CA GLY A 216 7.77 -9.85 29.65
C GLY A 216 7.59 -8.35 29.40
N PRO A 217 7.67 -7.52 30.45
CA PRO A 217 7.57 -6.07 30.38
C PRO A 217 8.60 -5.44 29.43
N CYS A 218 8.27 -4.29 28.87
CA CYS A 218 9.20 -3.50 28.10
C CYS A 218 10.07 -2.60 28.99
N VAL A 219 11.25 -2.24 28.54
CA VAL A 219 12.04 -1.12 29.05
C VAL A 219 11.70 0.11 28.22
N VAL A 220 11.21 1.17 28.89
CA VAL A 220 10.83 2.43 28.23
C VAL A 220 11.72 3.54 28.77
N GLY A 221 12.38 4.28 27.88
CA GLY A 221 13.21 5.41 28.26
C GLY A 221 12.41 6.54 28.94
N ALA A 222 13.12 7.44 29.61
CA ALA A 222 12.49 8.63 30.22
C ALA A 222 11.81 9.54 29.18
N ASP A 223 12.32 9.54 27.95
CA ASP A 223 11.77 10.28 26.80
C ASP A 223 10.65 9.54 26.06
N GLY A 224 10.19 8.39 26.60
CA GLY A 224 9.18 7.54 25.96
C GLY A 224 9.74 6.60 24.89
N SER A 225 11.06 6.49 24.75
CA SER A 225 11.68 5.65 23.72
C SER A 225 11.59 4.15 24.05
N LEU A 226 11.32 3.36 23.01
CA LEU A 226 11.42 1.90 23.02
C LEU A 226 12.46 1.51 21.96
N THR A 227 13.59 1.02 22.42
CA THR A 227 14.74 0.67 21.59
C THR A 227 15.22 -0.75 21.89
N THR A 228 16.35 -1.16 21.34
CA THR A 228 16.99 -2.42 21.71
C THR A 228 17.83 -2.21 22.98
N VAL A 229 17.52 -2.95 24.04
CA VAL A 229 18.25 -2.94 25.31
C VAL A 229 18.61 -4.38 25.67
N ALA A 230 19.88 -4.64 25.99
CA ALA A 230 20.40 -5.98 26.33
C ALA A 230 19.99 -7.07 25.31
N GLY A 231 20.03 -6.75 24.01
CA GLY A 231 19.67 -7.69 22.93
C GLY A 231 18.16 -7.86 22.68
N VAL A 232 17.31 -7.21 23.48
CA VAL A 232 15.85 -7.28 23.32
C VAL A 232 15.34 -6.04 22.62
N ASN A 233 14.66 -6.22 21.49
CA ASN A 233 13.97 -5.12 20.79
C ASN A 233 12.63 -4.82 21.49
N HIS A 234 12.61 -3.76 22.31
CA HIS A 234 11.43 -3.36 23.08
C HIS A 234 10.34 -2.71 22.22
N ALA A 235 10.66 -2.14 21.06
CA ALA A 235 9.64 -1.67 20.12
C ALA A 235 8.82 -2.84 19.57
N ASN A 236 9.48 -3.92 19.17
CA ASN A 236 8.80 -5.14 18.68
C ASN A 236 8.02 -5.83 19.83
N ARG A 237 8.60 -5.87 21.03
CA ARG A 237 7.91 -6.41 22.20
C ARG A 237 6.64 -5.63 22.53
N ALA A 238 6.68 -4.31 22.48
CA ALA A 238 5.51 -3.46 22.67
C ALA A 238 4.43 -3.72 21.60
N LEU A 239 4.84 -3.83 20.33
CA LEU A 239 3.94 -4.18 19.25
C LEU A 239 3.29 -5.56 19.48
N TYR A 240 4.05 -6.55 19.95
CA TYR A 240 3.51 -7.86 20.29
C TYR A 240 2.44 -7.76 21.39
N HIS A 241 2.68 -6.99 22.48
CA HIS A 241 1.68 -6.76 23.53
C HIS A 241 0.38 -6.14 23.02
N LEU A 242 0.45 -5.32 21.99
CA LEU A 242 -0.74 -4.74 21.36
C LEU A 242 -1.45 -5.75 20.45
N ARG A 243 -0.71 -6.51 19.64
CA ARG A 243 -1.28 -7.46 18.68
C ARG A 243 -2.04 -8.61 19.32
N ILE A 244 -1.54 -9.17 20.42
CA ILE A 244 -2.24 -10.27 21.13
C ILE A 244 -3.57 -9.85 21.76
N ARG A 245 -3.82 -8.54 21.86
CA ARG A 245 -5.07 -7.96 22.37
C ARG A 245 -6.07 -7.60 21.30
N GLN A 246 -5.66 -7.67 20.02
CA GLN A 246 -6.57 -7.36 18.92
C GLN A 246 -7.69 -8.38 18.81
N THR A 247 -8.92 -7.90 18.87
CA THR A 247 -10.10 -8.68 18.50
C THR A 247 -10.25 -8.74 16.98
N PHE A 248 -11.13 -9.60 16.49
CA PHE A 248 -11.45 -9.65 15.05
C PHE A 248 -12.09 -8.33 14.56
N GLU A 249 -12.94 -7.71 15.38
CA GLU A 249 -13.54 -6.41 15.09
C GLU A 249 -12.50 -5.29 15.06
N ASP A 250 -11.46 -5.35 15.88
CA ASP A 250 -10.32 -4.41 15.78
C ASP A 250 -9.58 -4.54 14.45
N LYS A 251 -9.40 -5.76 13.95
CA LYS A 251 -8.81 -6.00 12.63
C LYS A 251 -9.69 -5.49 11.50
N LYS A 252 -11.01 -5.69 11.58
CA LYS A 252 -11.97 -5.12 10.60
C LYS A 252 -11.93 -3.59 10.59
N ARG A 253 -11.88 -2.96 11.76
CA ARG A 253 -11.71 -1.49 11.87
C ARG A 253 -10.41 -1.04 11.21
N SER A 254 -9.30 -1.71 11.55
CA SER A 254 -7.99 -1.41 10.96
C SER A 254 -7.99 -1.54 9.44
N ALA A 255 -8.66 -2.56 8.89
CA ALA A 255 -8.79 -2.76 7.46
C ALA A 255 -9.61 -1.64 6.78
N LEU A 256 -10.66 -1.13 7.44
CA LEU A 256 -11.40 0.05 6.94
C LEU A 256 -10.57 1.32 7.02
N ASP A 257 -9.84 1.56 8.11
CA ASP A 257 -8.94 2.71 8.27
C ASP A 257 -7.85 2.70 7.18
N ALA A 258 -7.32 1.51 6.84
CA ALA A 258 -6.32 1.34 5.79
C ALA A 258 -6.89 1.66 4.40
N GLN A 259 -8.09 1.18 4.08
CA GLN A 259 -8.76 1.49 2.81
C GLN A 259 -9.07 2.99 2.71
N ALA A 260 -9.55 3.60 3.80
CA ALA A 260 -9.81 5.05 3.84
C ALA A 260 -8.54 5.88 3.62
N PHE A 261 -7.40 5.44 4.17
CA PHE A 261 -6.12 6.08 3.92
C PHE A 261 -5.71 5.95 2.44
N SER A 262 -5.80 4.76 1.86
CA SER A 262 -5.52 4.55 0.43
C SER A 262 -6.36 5.47 -0.46
N ALA A 263 -7.67 5.54 -0.21
CA ALA A 263 -8.56 6.44 -0.93
C ALA A 263 -8.16 7.91 -0.79
N SER A 264 -7.70 8.32 0.40
CA SER A 264 -7.27 9.71 0.69
C SER A 264 -5.98 10.12 0.00
N VAL A 265 -5.19 9.17 -0.48
CA VAL A 265 -3.98 9.42 -1.29
C VAL A 265 -4.18 9.06 -2.77
N GLY A 266 -5.38 8.59 -3.16
CA GLY A 266 -5.77 8.32 -4.54
C GLY A 266 -5.49 6.90 -5.03
N ILE A 267 -5.06 6.01 -4.15
CA ILE A 267 -4.89 4.60 -4.49
C ILE A 267 -6.27 3.93 -4.50
N THR A 268 -6.61 3.32 -5.64
CA THR A 268 -7.90 2.63 -5.87
C THR A 268 -7.74 1.12 -5.93
N ALA A 269 -6.52 0.64 -6.23
CA ALA A 269 -6.20 -0.77 -6.29
C ALA A 269 -4.79 -1.04 -5.74
N VAL A 270 -4.65 -2.13 -5.03
CA VAL A 270 -3.38 -2.59 -4.45
C VAL A 270 -3.10 -4.03 -4.84
N LEU A 271 -1.85 -4.31 -5.19
CA LEU A 271 -1.29 -5.64 -5.26
C LEU A 271 -0.48 -5.87 -4.00
N ASP A 272 -1.06 -6.66 -3.08
CA ASP A 272 -0.46 -6.94 -1.78
C ASP A 272 0.56 -8.08 -1.90
N GLN A 273 1.76 -7.80 -1.44
CA GLN A 273 2.81 -8.80 -1.26
C GLN A 273 2.72 -9.31 0.18
N THR A 274 2.04 -10.43 0.39
CA THR A 274 1.86 -10.99 1.73
C THR A 274 3.21 -11.33 2.35
N LEU A 275 3.64 -10.57 3.32
CA LEU A 275 4.89 -10.84 4.00
C LEU A 275 4.70 -11.95 5.03
N VAL A 276 5.40 -13.06 4.82
CA VAL A 276 5.45 -14.20 5.73
C VAL A 276 6.89 -14.45 6.16
N ALA A 277 7.13 -14.49 7.46
CA ALA A 277 8.30 -15.16 7.97
C ALA A 277 7.85 -16.35 8.80
N VAL A 278 8.32 -17.50 8.43
CA VAL A 278 8.31 -18.66 9.32
C VAL A 278 9.49 -18.48 10.26
N ALA A 279 9.25 -18.43 11.58
CA ALA A 279 10.34 -18.50 12.52
C ALA A 279 11.13 -19.78 12.26
N THR A 280 12.46 -19.66 12.16
CA THR A 280 13.33 -20.81 11.98
C THR A 280 13.02 -21.87 13.05
N GLY A 281 12.49 -23.01 12.65
CA GLY A 281 12.18 -24.14 13.52
C GLY A 281 10.72 -24.41 13.80
N THR A 282 9.77 -23.57 13.37
CA THR A 282 8.33 -23.87 13.47
C THR A 282 7.74 -24.02 12.07
N LEU A 283 7.30 -25.24 11.76
CA LEU A 283 6.62 -25.58 10.50
C LEU A 283 5.10 -25.56 10.66
N ASP A 284 4.58 -24.97 11.74
CA ASP A 284 3.12 -24.89 11.92
C ASP A 284 2.56 -23.64 11.24
N PRO A 285 2.04 -23.77 10.01
CA PRO A 285 1.41 -22.67 9.31
C PRO A 285 0.06 -22.27 9.92
N ALA A 286 -0.49 -23.12 10.79
CA ALA A 286 -1.75 -22.86 11.47
C ALA A 286 -1.55 -22.04 12.76
N SER A 287 -0.31 -21.78 13.20
CA SER A 287 -0.05 -20.91 14.33
C SER A 287 -0.64 -19.54 14.08
N LEU A 288 -1.57 -19.13 14.93
CA LEU A 288 -2.18 -17.81 14.91
C LEU A 288 -1.42 -16.82 15.81
N ASP A 289 -0.46 -17.33 16.56
CA ASP A 289 0.24 -16.54 17.55
C ASP A 289 1.29 -15.65 16.89
N PRO A 290 1.27 -14.34 17.20
CA PRO A 290 2.28 -13.44 16.67
C PRO A 290 3.66 -13.79 17.23
N GLN A 291 4.68 -13.75 16.37
CA GLN A 291 6.06 -13.92 16.80
C GLN A 291 6.58 -12.63 17.47
N PRO A 292 7.19 -12.69 18.65
CA PRO A 292 7.61 -11.49 19.36
C PRO A 292 8.88 -10.84 18.83
N THR A 293 9.60 -11.51 17.94
CA THR A 293 10.92 -11.09 17.47
C THR A 293 10.88 -10.12 16.28
N HIS A 294 9.82 -10.17 15.46
CA HIS A 294 9.68 -9.30 14.30
C HIS A 294 8.23 -8.88 14.09
N PRO A 295 7.92 -7.57 14.05
CA PRO A 295 6.54 -7.08 14.02
C PRO A 295 5.78 -7.40 12.74
N LEU A 296 6.45 -7.46 11.60
CA LEU A 296 5.85 -7.81 10.32
C LEU A 296 5.55 -9.30 10.22
N PHE A 297 6.36 -10.12 10.91
CA PHE A 297 6.26 -11.56 10.95
C PHE A 297 5.37 -12.08 12.08
N THR A 298 4.69 -11.20 12.78
CA THR A 298 3.74 -11.55 13.85
C THR A 298 2.32 -11.80 13.34
N LEU A 299 2.10 -11.76 12.04
CA LEU A 299 0.83 -12.08 11.41
C LEU A 299 0.88 -13.48 10.80
N ASN A 300 -0.15 -14.27 11.07
CA ASN A 300 -0.32 -15.53 10.36
C ASN A 300 -0.74 -15.25 8.92
N HIS A 301 0.09 -15.64 7.97
CA HIS A 301 -0.10 -15.31 6.57
C HIS A 301 -1.32 -15.99 5.92
N TYR A 302 -1.79 -17.11 6.46
CA TYR A 302 -3.01 -17.75 5.99
C TYR A 302 -4.27 -17.03 6.47
N ARG A 303 -4.20 -16.32 7.60
CA ARG A 303 -5.33 -15.70 8.26
C ARG A 303 -5.29 -14.16 8.29
N MET A 304 -4.23 -13.53 7.79
CA MET A 304 -4.10 -12.07 7.83
C MET A 304 -5.14 -11.35 6.95
N TYR A 305 -5.71 -12.03 5.97
CA TYR A 305 -6.77 -11.50 5.11
C TYR A 305 -8.19 -11.67 5.66
N ASP A 306 -8.39 -12.45 6.73
CA ASP A 306 -9.72 -12.82 7.24
C ASP A 306 -10.63 -11.60 7.48
N ALA A 307 -10.09 -10.55 8.07
CA ALA A 307 -10.85 -9.34 8.36
C ALA A 307 -11.26 -8.59 7.09
N TRP A 308 -10.36 -8.51 6.09
CA TRP A 308 -10.67 -7.92 4.80
C TRP A 308 -11.72 -8.72 4.05
N LEU A 309 -11.57 -10.04 3.98
CA LEU A 309 -12.52 -10.93 3.33
C LEU A 309 -13.90 -10.90 4.00
N ALA A 310 -13.96 -10.71 5.33
CA ALA A 310 -15.22 -10.50 6.03
C ALA A 310 -15.88 -9.17 5.59
N LEU A 311 -15.12 -8.07 5.54
CA LEU A 311 -15.61 -6.78 5.07
C LEU A 311 -16.08 -6.86 3.60
N HIS A 312 -15.36 -7.60 2.76
CA HIS A 312 -15.77 -7.80 1.38
C HIS A 312 -17.12 -8.53 1.28
N ARG A 313 -17.28 -9.64 2.00
CA ARG A 313 -18.58 -10.36 2.07
C ARG A 313 -19.71 -9.51 2.64
N GLU A 314 -19.41 -8.58 3.53
CA GLU A 314 -20.35 -7.60 4.06
C GLU A 314 -20.63 -6.44 3.07
N GLY A 315 -20.02 -6.45 1.88
CA GLY A 315 -20.10 -5.38 0.89
C GLY A 315 -19.51 -4.05 1.38
N ARG A 316 -18.50 -4.08 2.24
CA ARG A 316 -17.87 -2.92 2.89
C ARG A 316 -16.45 -2.63 2.40
N SER A 317 -15.90 -3.47 1.55
CA SER A 317 -14.64 -3.17 0.87
C SER A 317 -14.85 -2.16 -0.24
N PHE A 318 -13.94 -1.21 -0.36
CA PHE A 318 -14.03 -0.12 -1.35
C PHE A 318 -12.67 0.23 -1.98
N ILE A 319 -11.62 -0.53 -1.70
CA ILE A 319 -10.34 -0.52 -2.44
C ILE A 319 -10.14 -1.92 -3.02
N ARG A 320 -9.69 -2.00 -4.28
CA ARG A 320 -9.43 -3.27 -4.93
C ARG A 320 -8.18 -3.92 -4.35
N LEU A 321 -8.27 -5.21 -4.01
CA LEU A 321 -7.16 -6.00 -3.45
C LEU A 321 -6.85 -7.19 -4.35
N GLN A 322 -5.62 -7.27 -4.84
CA GLN A 322 -5.06 -8.49 -5.40
C GLN A 322 -4.01 -9.05 -4.44
N ILE A 323 -4.09 -10.36 -4.15
CA ILE A 323 -3.26 -11.04 -3.17
C ILE A 323 -2.18 -11.83 -3.89
N ASN A 324 -0.93 -11.43 -3.77
CA ASN A 324 0.22 -12.25 -4.16
C ASN A 324 0.75 -12.99 -2.93
N PHE A 325 1.10 -14.26 -3.10
CA PHE A 325 1.50 -15.14 -2.01
C PHE A 325 3.01 -15.20 -1.88
N LEU A 326 3.54 -14.86 -0.71
CA LEU A 326 4.95 -14.99 -0.39
C LEU A 326 5.21 -16.26 0.40
N HIS A 327 6.37 -16.85 0.17
CA HIS A 327 6.87 -18.00 0.90
C HIS A 327 8.31 -17.73 1.34
N ASN A 328 8.53 -17.57 2.63
CA ASN A 328 9.84 -17.18 3.18
C ASN A 328 10.49 -18.36 3.93
N GLN A 329 10.54 -19.51 3.27
CA GLN A 329 11.16 -20.73 3.81
C GLN A 329 12.55 -20.92 3.21
N PRO A 330 13.64 -20.64 3.96
CA PRO A 330 14.99 -21.02 3.55
C PRO A 330 15.16 -22.55 3.62
N PHE A 331 16.36 -23.03 3.29
CA PHE A 331 16.70 -24.43 3.54
C PHE A 331 16.49 -24.80 5.02
N ILE A 332 15.77 -25.88 5.27
CA ILE A 332 15.48 -26.39 6.62
C ILE A 332 16.10 -27.78 6.75
N PRO A 333 17.24 -27.93 7.46
CA PRO A 333 17.95 -29.22 7.57
C PRO A 333 17.07 -30.37 8.09
N ALA A 334 16.12 -30.08 8.99
CA ALA A 334 15.22 -31.08 9.54
C ALA A 334 14.27 -31.72 8.51
N LEU A 335 14.05 -31.09 7.34
CA LEU A 335 13.23 -31.63 6.25
C LEU A 335 14.00 -32.58 5.33
N GLY A 336 15.32 -32.67 5.46
CA GLY A 336 16.17 -33.54 4.65
C GLY A 336 16.46 -32.98 3.25
N ASP A 337 16.23 -33.77 2.21
CA ASP A 337 16.56 -33.44 0.84
C ASP A 337 15.66 -32.36 0.20
N LEU A 338 16.01 -31.97 -1.02
CA LEU A 338 15.33 -30.89 -1.74
C LEU A 338 13.86 -31.21 -2.05
N ASP A 339 13.51 -32.49 -2.21
CA ASP A 339 12.13 -32.91 -2.52
C ASP A 339 11.17 -32.68 -1.35
N HIS A 340 11.68 -32.57 -0.13
CA HIS A 340 10.90 -32.30 1.08
C HIS A 340 10.93 -30.82 1.48
N GLN A 341 11.78 -30.02 0.86
CA GLN A 341 11.82 -28.55 1.10
C GLN A 341 10.59 -27.85 0.56
N LEU A 342 10.29 -26.64 1.05
CA LEU A 342 9.21 -25.76 0.59
C LEU A 342 7.80 -26.36 0.72
N PRO A 343 7.42 -26.98 1.85
CA PRO A 343 6.12 -27.65 1.98
C PRO A 343 4.94 -26.72 1.74
N GLU A 344 4.99 -25.46 2.20
CA GLU A 344 3.89 -24.50 2.01
C GLU A 344 3.74 -24.09 0.54
N LEU A 345 4.84 -23.84 -0.17
CA LEU A 345 4.80 -23.55 -1.60
C LEU A 345 4.24 -24.73 -2.39
N ARG A 346 4.68 -25.94 -2.05
CA ARG A 346 4.17 -27.16 -2.70
C ARG A 346 2.67 -27.36 -2.49
N GLU A 347 2.15 -27.06 -1.30
CA GLU A 347 0.70 -27.08 -1.04
C GLU A 347 -0.03 -25.99 -1.84
N ARG A 348 0.50 -24.77 -1.88
CA ARG A 348 -0.07 -23.66 -2.66
C ARG A 348 -0.22 -24.03 -4.14
N LEU A 349 0.79 -24.65 -4.72
CA LEU A 349 0.86 -24.96 -6.14
C LEU A 349 0.01 -26.18 -6.57
N LYS A 350 -0.63 -26.89 -5.63
CA LYS A 350 -1.55 -27.98 -5.96
C LYS A 350 -2.87 -27.54 -6.60
N ASN A 351 -3.18 -26.24 -6.57
CA ASN A 351 -4.38 -25.70 -7.19
C ASN A 351 -4.05 -24.64 -8.24
N GLN A 352 -5.04 -24.20 -9.00
CA GLN A 352 -4.93 -23.17 -10.05
C GLN A 352 -5.72 -21.90 -9.68
N LEU A 353 -5.80 -21.56 -8.39
CA LEU A 353 -6.57 -20.41 -7.90
C LEU A 353 -5.81 -19.07 -8.01
N PHE A 354 -4.97 -18.90 -9.02
CA PHE A 354 -4.38 -17.61 -9.36
C PHE A 354 -5.37 -16.79 -10.21
N PHE A 355 -5.41 -15.47 -9.99
CA PHE A 355 -6.37 -14.54 -10.59
C PHE A 355 -7.85 -14.95 -10.38
N PHE A 356 -8.13 -15.65 -9.29
CA PHE A 356 -9.47 -16.08 -8.90
C PHE A 356 -10.09 -15.09 -7.91
N GLY A 357 -11.36 -14.72 -8.14
CA GLY A 357 -12.12 -13.77 -7.31
C GLY A 357 -12.99 -12.89 -8.19
N ASP A 358 -13.32 -11.70 -7.69
CA ASP A 358 -14.13 -10.71 -8.39
C ASP A 358 -13.37 -9.41 -8.69
N ASP A 359 -14.10 -8.34 -9.02
CA ASP A 359 -13.49 -7.07 -9.37
C ASP A 359 -12.88 -6.34 -8.16
N MET A 360 -13.28 -6.68 -6.92
CA MET A 360 -12.81 -6.01 -5.70
C MET A 360 -11.76 -6.82 -4.95
N VAL A 361 -11.88 -8.14 -4.88
CA VAL A 361 -10.92 -8.99 -4.17
C VAL A 361 -10.62 -10.24 -4.97
N ARG A 362 -9.34 -10.46 -5.26
CA ARG A 362 -8.90 -11.63 -6.01
C ARG A 362 -7.53 -12.10 -5.59
N THR A 363 -7.25 -13.37 -5.83
CA THR A 363 -5.90 -13.89 -5.76
C THR A 363 -5.08 -13.40 -6.96
N GLY A 364 -3.77 -13.33 -6.80
CA GLY A 364 -2.82 -12.95 -7.83
C GLY A 364 -1.84 -14.08 -8.14
N ALA A 365 -0.57 -13.84 -7.92
CA ALA A 365 0.57 -14.66 -8.29
C ALA A 365 1.29 -15.23 -7.05
N ILE A 366 2.37 -15.97 -7.27
CA ILE A 366 3.44 -16.05 -6.29
C ILE A 366 4.14 -14.69 -6.29
N GLY A 367 4.27 -14.10 -5.11
CA GLY A 367 4.77 -12.74 -4.96
C GLY A 367 6.29 -12.64 -5.04
N GLU A 368 6.84 -11.61 -4.43
CA GLU A 368 8.27 -11.30 -4.54
C GLU A 368 9.21 -12.42 -4.07
N TRP A 369 8.69 -13.37 -3.27
CA TRP A 369 9.44 -14.55 -2.82
C TRP A 369 8.61 -15.83 -2.95
N ALA A 370 9.03 -16.70 -3.86
CA ALA A 370 8.66 -18.11 -3.83
C ALA A 370 9.50 -18.87 -2.78
N ALA A 371 10.70 -18.41 -2.52
CA ALA A 371 11.59 -18.65 -1.40
C ALA A 371 12.52 -17.43 -1.26
N PRO A 372 13.18 -17.20 -0.10
CA PRO A 372 14.13 -16.13 0.04
C PRO A 372 15.21 -16.19 -1.05
N PHE A 373 15.49 -15.04 -1.67
CA PHE A 373 16.57 -14.98 -2.67
C PHE A 373 17.91 -15.39 -2.04
N ALA A 374 18.63 -16.25 -2.71
CA ALA A 374 19.91 -16.73 -2.26
C ALA A 374 20.94 -16.74 -3.40
N THR A 375 22.20 -16.50 -3.06
CA THR A 375 23.31 -16.52 -4.00
C THR A 375 23.96 -17.89 -4.08
N PRO A 376 24.71 -18.21 -5.15
CA PRO A 376 25.50 -19.45 -5.24
C PRO A 376 26.52 -19.66 -4.10
N SER A 377 26.90 -18.59 -3.37
CA SER A 377 27.74 -18.70 -2.17
C SER A 377 27.03 -19.29 -0.94
N SER A 378 25.72 -19.50 -1.01
CA SER A 378 24.93 -20.21 0.00
C SER A 378 24.27 -21.43 -0.64
N PRO A 379 24.99 -22.54 -0.87
CA PRO A 379 24.56 -23.62 -1.77
C PRO A 379 23.20 -24.22 -1.45
N ASP A 380 22.89 -24.53 -0.17
CA ASP A 380 21.62 -25.12 0.21
C ASP A 380 20.46 -24.13 0.02
N ASN A 381 20.63 -22.88 0.46
CA ASN A 381 19.63 -21.84 0.25
C ASN A 381 19.45 -21.49 -1.23
N TYR A 382 20.54 -21.52 -2.01
CA TYR A 382 20.46 -21.32 -3.46
C TYR A 382 19.68 -22.46 -4.14
N ALA A 383 19.95 -23.71 -3.76
CA ALA A 383 19.23 -24.87 -4.28
C ALA A 383 17.72 -24.77 -3.99
N VAL A 384 17.34 -24.39 -2.77
CA VAL A 384 15.93 -24.18 -2.39
C VAL A 384 15.31 -23.02 -3.17
N TRP A 385 16.02 -21.90 -3.32
CA TRP A 385 15.52 -20.76 -4.12
C TRP A 385 15.33 -21.18 -5.60
N TYR A 386 16.29 -21.86 -6.20
CA TYR A 386 16.18 -22.32 -7.58
C TYR A 386 15.05 -23.34 -7.77
N GLU A 387 14.92 -24.31 -6.86
CA GLU A 387 13.81 -25.26 -6.88
C GLU A 387 12.45 -24.56 -6.72
N SER A 388 12.36 -23.51 -5.93
CA SER A 388 11.11 -22.73 -5.81
C SER A 388 10.67 -22.15 -7.15
N GLN A 389 11.61 -21.62 -7.94
CA GLN A 389 11.32 -21.11 -9.29
C GLN A 389 10.85 -22.22 -10.23
N ARG A 390 11.49 -23.39 -10.13
CA ARG A 390 11.18 -24.57 -10.92
C ARG A 390 9.77 -25.11 -10.59
N LEU A 391 9.41 -25.19 -9.32
CA LEU A 391 8.07 -25.60 -8.88
C LEU A 391 6.99 -24.63 -9.38
N VAL A 392 7.21 -23.33 -9.30
CA VAL A 392 6.25 -22.31 -9.77
C VAL A 392 6.06 -22.42 -11.28
N ALA A 393 7.16 -22.54 -12.04
CA ALA A 393 7.11 -22.69 -13.50
C ALA A 393 6.38 -23.97 -13.91
N LYS A 394 6.75 -25.11 -13.31
CA LYS A 394 6.11 -26.41 -13.55
C LYS A 394 4.61 -26.40 -13.26
N ALA A 395 4.19 -25.67 -12.23
CA ALA A 395 2.78 -25.54 -11.88
C ALA A 395 2.00 -24.56 -12.77
N GLY A 396 2.69 -23.84 -13.66
CA GLY A 396 2.07 -22.85 -14.56
C GLY A 396 1.60 -21.58 -13.84
N TRP A 397 2.17 -21.23 -12.70
CA TRP A 397 1.83 -20.01 -11.97
C TRP A 397 2.67 -18.83 -12.43
N ARG A 398 2.08 -17.64 -12.38
CA ARG A 398 2.82 -16.38 -12.45
C ARG A 398 3.70 -16.23 -11.21
N ASN A 399 4.91 -15.68 -11.39
CA ASN A 399 5.90 -15.44 -10.35
C ASN A 399 6.47 -14.02 -10.45
N GLU A 400 6.78 -13.41 -9.31
CA GLU A 400 7.34 -12.06 -9.24
C GLU A 400 8.49 -12.04 -8.24
N ASN A 401 9.73 -12.16 -8.68
CA ASN A 401 10.88 -12.08 -7.77
C ASN A 401 11.29 -10.63 -7.52
N ALA A 402 11.56 -10.28 -6.26
CA ALA A 402 12.17 -9.02 -5.89
C ALA A 402 13.68 -9.12 -5.93
N GLN A 403 14.32 -8.30 -6.78
CA GLN A 403 15.76 -8.19 -6.80
C GLN A 403 16.23 -6.87 -7.39
N ALA A 404 17.33 -6.37 -6.84
CA ALA A 404 18.02 -5.18 -7.30
C ALA A 404 19.52 -5.43 -7.44
N GLY A 405 20.14 -4.77 -8.39
CA GLY A 405 21.58 -4.66 -8.46
C GLY A 405 22.10 -3.55 -7.54
N THR A 406 23.38 -3.25 -7.69
CA THR A 406 24.05 -2.10 -7.09
C THR A 406 24.62 -1.20 -8.19
N PRO A 407 25.04 0.02 -7.90
CA PRO A 407 25.69 0.89 -8.89
C PRO A 407 26.92 0.27 -9.57
N THR A 408 27.53 -0.72 -8.94
CA THR A 408 28.75 -1.39 -9.42
C THR A 408 28.56 -2.84 -9.81
N SER A 409 27.37 -3.43 -9.60
CA SER A 409 27.11 -4.83 -9.92
C SER A 409 25.63 -5.11 -10.15
N SER A 410 25.33 -5.78 -11.26
CA SER A 410 23.99 -6.33 -11.58
C SER A 410 23.94 -7.87 -11.46
N ALA A 411 24.91 -8.49 -10.77
CA ALA A 411 25.03 -9.95 -10.70
C ALA A 411 23.79 -10.64 -10.13
N ALA A 412 23.12 -10.03 -9.16
CA ALA A 412 21.89 -10.57 -8.58
C ALA A 412 20.71 -10.54 -9.59
N ILE A 413 20.61 -9.50 -10.42
CA ILE A 413 19.62 -9.44 -11.50
C ILE A 413 19.93 -10.49 -12.57
N GLU A 414 21.21 -10.62 -12.96
CA GLU A 414 21.67 -11.65 -13.91
C GLU A 414 21.26 -13.05 -13.45
N GLN A 415 21.41 -13.35 -12.15
CA GLN A 415 21.00 -14.64 -11.61
C GLN A 415 19.49 -14.89 -11.77
N VAL A 416 18.64 -13.88 -11.54
CA VAL A 416 17.19 -14.02 -11.76
C VAL A 416 16.89 -14.20 -13.24
N VAL A 417 17.47 -13.38 -14.12
CA VAL A 417 17.22 -13.43 -15.57
C VAL A 417 17.64 -14.77 -16.15
N SER A 418 18.84 -15.25 -15.83
CA SER A 418 19.35 -16.56 -16.26
C SER A 418 18.46 -17.70 -15.76
N THR A 419 17.94 -17.60 -14.54
CA THR A 419 17.00 -18.57 -13.98
C THR A 419 15.67 -18.55 -14.74
N TYR A 420 15.13 -17.37 -15.05
CA TYR A 420 13.89 -17.26 -15.86
C TYR A 420 14.06 -17.90 -17.25
N GLU A 421 15.19 -17.67 -17.89
CA GLU A 421 15.51 -18.33 -19.16
C GLU A 421 15.60 -19.87 -19.03
N ALA A 422 16.15 -20.37 -17.91
CA ALA A 422 16.18 -21.79 -17.64
C ALA A 422 14.76 -22.35 -17.46
N MET A 423 13.89 -21.64 -16.73
CA MET A 423 12.49 -22.01 -16.53
C MET A 423 11.71 -21.96 -17.84
N ASP A 424 12.00 -21.02 -18.73
CA ASP A 424 11.36 -20.96 -20.05
C ASP A 424 11.77 -22.15 -20.92
N ARG A 425 13.05 -22.52 -20.91
CA ARG A 425 13.53 -23.69 -21.66
C ARG A 425 12.91 -25.00 -21.18
N GLU A 426 12.69 -25.16 -19.87
CA GLU A 426 12.17 -26.41 -19.29
C GLU A 426 10.64 -26.47 -19.32
N PHE A 427 9.92 -25.36 -19.08
CA PHE A 427 8.47 -25.36 -18.86
C PHE A 427 7.68 -24.38 -19.73
N GLY A 428 8.33 -23.38 -20.34
CA GLY A 428 7.66 -22.37 -21.15
C GLY A 428 6.93 -21.30 -20.30
N ILE A 429 7.64 -20.26 -19.84
CA ILE A 429 7.04 -19.24 -18.96
C ILE A 429 6.50 -18.01 -19.71
N LYS A 430 6.68 -17.88 -21.01
CA LYS A 430 6.32 -16.67 -21.81
C LYS A 430 4.87 -16.26 -21.68
N ASN A 431 3.97 -17.20 -21.45
CA ASN A 431 2.54 -16.94 -21.28
C ASN A 431 2.15 -16.69 -19.82
N LEU A 432 3.10 -16.79 -18.86
CA LEU A 432 2.83 -16.66 -17.44
C LEU A 432 3.03 -15.23 -16.93
N ARG A 433 3.61 -14.33 -17.74
CA ARG A 433 3.80 -12.91 -17.42
C ARG A 433 4.58 -12.71 -16.10
N TRP A 434 5.69 -13.44 -15.94
CA TRP A 434 6.55 -13.31 -14.77
C TRP A 434 7.09 -11.88 -14.64
N GLY A 435 7.43 -11.46 -13.40
CA GLY A 435 7.88 -10.12 -13.11
C GLY A 435 9.21 -10.09 -12.37
N LEU A 436 9.94 -8.99 -12.51
CA LEU A 436 11.06 -8.61 -11.67
C LEU A 436 10.68 -7.35 -10.90
N GLN A 437 10.57 -7.47 -9.59
CA GLN A 437 10.27 -6.35 -8.69
C GLN A 437 11.56 -5.62 -8.31
N HIS A 438 11.47 -4.33 -7.99
CA HIS A 438 12.52 -3.36 -7.66
C HIS A 438 13.41 -3.00 -8.85
N ALA A 439 14.06 -3.94 -9.51
CA ALA A 439 14.79 -3.82 -10.78
C ALA A 439 15.84 -2.68 -10.84
N ALA A 440 16.33 -2.17 -9.70
CA ALA A 440 17.39 -1.17 -9.71
C ALA A 440 18.65 -1.74 -10.38
N PHE A 441 19.25 -0.95 -11.29
CA PHE A 441 20.45 -1.31 -12.06
C PHE A 441 20.30 -2.50 -13.03
N ALA A 442 19.08 -2.81 -13.48
CA ALA A 442 18.87 -3.71 -14.60
C ALA A 442 19.52 -3.13 -15.86
N THR A 443 20.40 -3.89 -16.52
CA THR A 443 21.08 -3.47 -17.75
C THR A 443 20.17 -3.55 -18.97
N PRO A 444 20.50 -2.88 -20.11
CA PRO A 444 19.75 -3.05 -21.36
C PRO A 444 19.66 -4.51 -21.82
N ASP A 445 20.71 -5.32 -21.60
CA ASP A 445 20.70 -6.75 -21.90
C ASP A 445 19.67 -7.50 -21.03
N HIS A 446 19.68 -7.29 -19.72
CA HIS A 446 18.67 -7.88 -18.82
C HIS A 446 17.24 -7.54 -19.25
N LEU A 447 16.99 -6.28 -19.60
CA LEU A 447 15.67 -5.82 -20.04
C LEU A 447 15.23 -6.46 -21.37
N ALA A 448 16.17 -6.61 -22.32
CA ALA A 448 15.90 -7.27 -23.59
C ALA A 448 15.54 -8.76 -23.41
N ARG A 449 16.29 -9.45 -22.56
CA ARG A 449 16.07 -10.88 -22.24
C ARG A 449 14.74 -11.09 -21.49
N LEU A 450 14.47 -10.28 -20.46
CA LEU A 450 13.17 -10.29 -19.77
C LEU A 450 12.00 -10.01 -20.72
N LYS A 451 12.14 -9.04 -21.61
CA LYS A 451 11.13 -8.73 -22.62
C LYS A 451 10.90 -9.90 -23.59
N ALA A 452 11.96 -10.60 -24.00
CA ALA A 452 11.87 -11.80 -24.87
C ALA A 452 11.12 -12.95 -24.18
N LEU A 453 11.09 -12.96 -22.85
CA LEU A 453 10.31 -13.90 -22.02
C LEU A 453 8.88 -13.39 -21.71
N ASN A 454 8.47 -12.25 -22.28
CA ASN A 454 7.21 -11.57 -21.96
C ASN A 454 7.05 -11.25 -20.45
N CYS A 455 8.16 -10.99 -19.77
CA CYS A 455 8.20 -10.56 -18.38
C CYS A 455 7.93 -9.05 -18.26
N GLY A 456 7.57 -8.61 -17.04
CA GLY A 456 7.46 -7.21 -16.68
C GLY A 456 8.52 -6.81 -15.64
N VAL A 457 8.66 -5.50 -15.42
CA VAL A 457 9.54 -4.91 -14.41
C VAL A 457 8.74 -3.93 -13.58
N SER A 458 8.81 -4.01 -12.24
CA SER A 458 8.26 -2.99 -11.35
C SER A 458 9.39 -2.20 -10.70
N MET A 459 9.39 -0.89 -10.96
CA MET A 459 10.46 0.03 -10.55
C MET A 459 10.18 0.56 -9.15
N SER A 460 11.14 0.45 -8.23
CA SER A 460 10.98 0.96 -6.86
C SER A 460 11.13 2.47 -6.78
N GLY A 461 10.26 3.10 -5.98
CA GLY A 461 10.32 4.53 -5.65
C GLY A 461 10.80 4.82 -4.22
N PHE A 462 10.96 3.82 -3.37
CA PHE A 462 11.20 3.99 -1.93
C PHE A 462 12.58 4.53 -1.56
N THR A 463 13.56 4.48 -2.46
CA THR A 463 14.94 4.96 -2.21
C THR A 463 14.98 6.42 -1.77
N TRP A 464 13.99 7.23 -2.16
CA TRP A 464 13.87 8.64 -1.76
C TRP A 464 13.89 8.86 -0.24
N LEU A 465 13.39 7.90 0.54
CA LEU A 465 13.24 8.07 1.99
C LEU A 465 14.57 8.02 2.72
N ASN A 466 15.39 7.00 2.43
CA ASN A 466 16.62 6.72 3.16
C ASN A 466 17.89 6.88 2.31
N GLY A 467 17.77 7.09 1.00
CA GLY A 467 18.91 7.29 0.12
C GLY A 467 19.74 8.53 0.50
N VAL A 468 21.04 8.41 0.38
CA VAL A 468 22.00 9.52 0.55
C VAL A 468 22.83 9.67 -0.70
N PRO A 469 23.26 10.90 -1.06
CA PRO A 469 24.13 11.10 -2.22
C PRO A 469 25.39 10.24 -2.11
N ARG A 470 25.77 9.62 -3.21
CA ARG A 470 27.00 8.84 -3.29
C ARG A 470 28.20 9.76 -3.58
N ALA A 471 29.34 9.45 -2.97
CA ALA A 471 30.58 10.20 -3.20
C ALA A 471 31.10 10.07 -4.64
N ASP A 472 30.79 8.96 -5.33
CA ASP A 472 31.16 8.73 -6.73
C ASP A 472 30.18 9.34 -7.75
N GLY A 473 29.10 9.97 -7.28
CA GLY A 473 28.09 10.62 -8.12
C GLY A 473 27.21 9.66 -8.92
N LEU A 474 27.33 8.35 -8.72
CA LEU A 474 26.45 7.36 -9.40
C LEU A 474 25.03 7.37 -8.84
N PRO A 475 24.02 7.04 -9.65
CA PRO A 475 22.63 7.00 -9.22
C PRO A 475 22.38 5.93 -8.15
N LEU A 476 21.33 6.12 -7.35
CA LEU A 476 20.87 5.23 -6.27
C LEU A 476 19.45 4.72 -6.53
N GLY A 477 19.13 4.21 -7.65
CA GLY A 477 17.76 3.72 -7.88
C GLY A 477 17.61 3.07 -9.23
N PRO A 478 16.38 2.78 -9.61
CA PRO A 478 16.12 2.30 -10.95
C PRO A 478 16.61 3.28 -12.00
N LEU A 479 17.12 2.74 -13.11
CA LEU A 479 17.51 3.50 -14.28
C LEU A 479 16.25 3.77 -15.13
N TYR A 480 15.35 4.58 -14.61
CA TYR A 480 13.99 4.77 -15.15
C TYR A 480 13.93 5.04 -16.66
N PRO A 481 14.71 6.00 -17.23
CA PRO A 481 14.65 6.25 -18.68
C PRO A 481 15.01 5.02 -19.51
N GLN A 482 16.00 4.25 -19.08
CA GLN A 482 16.45 3.04 -19.75
C GLN A 482 15.38 1.94 -19.71
N ILE A 483 14.76 1.73 -18.55
CA ILE A 483 13.69 0.74 -18.37
C ILE A 483 12.51 1.09 -19.26
N ILE A 484 12.05 2.35 -19.25
CA ILE A 484 10.93 2.81 -20.07
C ILE A 484 11.26 2.71 -21.57
N ALA A 485 12.47 3.12 -21.98
CA ALA A 485 12.90 3.07 -23.36
C ALA A 485 12.99 1.64 -23.93
N SER A 486 13.19 0.63 -23.07
CA SER A 486 13.20 -0.79 -23.48
C SER A 486 11.84 -1.27 -24.00
N GLY A 487 10.75 -0.57 -23.64
CA GLY A 487 9.39 -0.95 -23.98
C GLY A 487 8.92 -2.26 -23.31
N ILE A 488 9.57 -2.68 -22.20
CA ILE A 488 9.06 -3.73 -21.32
C ILE A 488 7.85 -3.21 -20.53
N PRO A 489 6.85 -4.01 -20.15
CA PRO A 489 5.85 -3.58 -19.19
C PRO A 489 6.53 -3.12 -17.89
N ALA A 490 6.52 -1.80 -17.63
CA ALA A 490 7.29 -1.20 -16.54
C ALA A 490 6.36 -0.40 -15.62
N GLY A 491 6.03 -0.97 -14.46
CA GLY A 491 5.27 -0.32 -13.39
C GLY A 491 6.16 0.50 -12.46
N LEU A 492 5.53 1.32 -11.62
CA LEU A 492 6.18 2.05 -10.53
C LEU A 492 5.47 1.72 -9.22
N HIS A 493 6.22 1.54 -8.14
CA HIS A 493 5.71 1.24 -6.81
C HIS A 493 6.52 1.93 -5.72
N GLU A 494 5.97 1.99 -4.52
CA GLU A 494 6.65 2.57 -3.34
C GLU A 494 7.12 1.53 -2.33
N ASP A 495 6.66 0.26 -2.45
CA ASP A 495 6.92 -0.80 -1.48
C ASP A 495 6.43 -0.38 -0.07
N GLY A 496 5.25 0.26 -0.07
CA GLY A 496 4.62 0.80 1.14
C GLY A 496 4.30 -0.32 2.10
N VAL A 497 4.29 0.04 3.17
CA VAL A 497 3.73 0.36 4.43
C VAL A 497 4.80 0.26 5.53
N HIS A 498 5.92 -0.39 5.27
CA HIS A 498 6.98 -0.58 6.26
C HIS A 498 8.36 -0.09 5.81
N ILE A 499 8.64 -0.07 4.50
CA ILE A 499 9.89 0.48 3.94
C ILE A 499 9.71 1.94 3.57
N ALA A 500 8.55 2.29 2.99
CA ALA A 500 8.18 3.65 2.61
C ALA A 500 6.73 3.97 2.99
N PRO A 501 6.36 5.25 3.11
CA PRO A 501 4.97 5.65 3.27
C PRO A 501 4.09 5.15 2.13
N HIS A 502 2.86 4.73 2.45
CA HIS A 502 1.87 4.32 1.46
C HIS A 502 1.29 5.55 0.75
N ASN A 503 2.12 6.18 -0.10
CA ASN A 503 1.77 7.42 -0.81
C ASN A 503 2.47 7.52 -2.17
N PRO A 504 1.77 7.33 -3.29
CA PRO A 504 2.33 7.26 -4.64
C PRO A 504 2.97 8.58 -5.09
N TRP A 505 2.58 9.72 -4.52
CA TRP A 505 3.12 11.03 -4.88
C TRP A 505 4.58 11.18 -4.48
N PHE A 506 5.05 10.48 -3.46
CA PHE A 506 6.45 10.45 -3.06
C PHE A 506 7.32 9.68 -4.06
N ALA A 507 6.86 8.50 -4.48
CA ALA A 507 7.57 7.72 -5.49
C ALA A 507 7.58 8.42 -6.85
N MET A 508 6.45 9.03 -7.26
CA MET A 508 6.40 9.84 -8.48
C MET A 508 7.30 11.08 -8.40
N HIS A 509 7.36 11.74 -7.23
CA HIS A 509 8.31 12.84 -7.02
C HIS A 509 9.75 12.36 -7.20
N TYR A 510 10.13 11.26 -6.59
CA TYR A 510 11.48 10.70 -6.73
C TYR A 510 11.81 10.32 -8.18
N ALA A 511 10.92 9.63 -8.87
CA ALA A 511 11.10 9.23 -10.25
C ALA A 511 11.25 10.41 -11.22
N THR A 512 10.64 11.56 -10.91
CA THR A 512 10.68 12.76 -11.76
C THR A 512 11.77 13.74 -11.39
N THR A 513 12.28 13.73 -10.16
CA THR A 513 13.29 14.70 -9.69
C THR A 513 14.62 14.07 -9.31
N GLY A 514 14.63 12.80 -8.89
CA GLY A 514 15.80 12.13 -8.33
C GLY A 514 16.16 12.59 -6.91
N LEU A 515 15.32 13.42 -6.27
CA LEU A 515 15.58 14.02 -4.96
C LEU A 515 15.12 13.09 -3.84
N ASN A 516 15.93 12.98 -2.79
CA ASN A 516 15.54 12.33 -1.55
C ASN A 516 14.61 13.22 -0.69
N VAL A 517 14.19 12.70 0.47
CA VAL A 517 13.31 13.40 1.40
C VAL A 517 13.89 14.74 1.91
N LEU A 518 15.20 14.86 1.95
CA LEU A 518 15.94 16.06 2.35
C LEU A 518 16.22 17.03 1.19
N GLY A 519 15.70 16.74 -0.02
CA GLY A 519 15.93 17.57 -1.20
C GLY A 519 17.32 17.41 -1.85
N GLN A 520 18.05 16.36 -1.50
CA GLN A 520 19.36 16.07 -2.08
C GLN A 520 19.21 15.16 -3.32
N GLN A 521 20.00 15.47 -4.36
CA GLN A 521 20.02 14.64 -5.58
C GLN A 521 20.71 13.31 -5.30
N ILE A 522 19.98 12.20 -5.47
CA ILE A 522 20.47 10.84 -5.25
C ILE A 522 20.35 9.92 -6.47
N ASN A 523 19.58 10.34 -7.49
CA ASN A 523 19.42 9.57 -8.72
C ASN A 523 19.68 10.44 -9.97
N PRO A 524 20.89 11.01 -10.13
CA PRO A 524 21.20 11.97 -11.18
C PRO A 524 21.05 11.35 -12.57
N GLY A 525 20.42 12.08 -13.48
CA GLY A 525 20.23 11.67 -14.88
C GLY A 525 19.18 10.57 -15.10
N GLN A 526 18.45 10.16 -14.05
CA GLN A 526 17.45 9.10 -14.12
C GLN A 526 16.01 9.61 -14.03
N GLN A 527 15.79 10.90 -14.30
CA GLN A 527 14.47 11.51 -14.22
C GLN A 527 13.60 11.14 -15.44
N ILE A 528 12.33 10.89 -15.20
CA ILE A 528 11.30 10.71 -16.21
C ILE A 528 10.27 11.84 -16.15
N SER A 529 9.46 12.00 -17.19
CA SER A 529 8.41 13.00 -17.16
C SER A 529 7.30 12.63 -16.17
N ARG A 530 6.57 13.63 -15.68
CA ARG A 530 5.40 13.43 -14.80
C ARG A 530 4.34 12.55 -15.47
N GLN A 531 4.19 12.66 -16.76
CA GLN A 531 3.29 11.82 -17.55
C GLN A 531 3.74 10.35 -17.55
N GLN A 532 5.05 10.08 -17.72
CA GLN A 532 5.59 8.71 -17.67
C GLN A 532 5.45 8.13 -16.26
N ALA A 533 5.68 8.93 -15.21
CA ALA A 533 5.49 8.48 -13.83
C ALA A 533 4.03 8.12 -13.52
N LEU A 534 3.08 8.96 -13.96
CA LEU A 534 1.65 8.67 -13.82
C LEU A 534 1.23 7.45 -14.64
N TYR A 535 1.72 7.31 -15.87
CA TYR A 535 1.48 6.13 -16.71
C TYR A 535 1.95 4.85 -16.01
N ALA A 536 3.12 4.90 -15.36
CA ALA A 536 3.68 3.76 -14.62
C ALA A 536 2.80 3.37 -13.41
N TYR A 537 2.20 4.37 -12.72
CA TYR A 537 1.29 4.11 -11.57
C TYR A 537 -0.17 3.83 -11.95
N THR A 538 -0.51 3.90 -13.21
CA THR A 538 -1.88 3.65 -13.69
C THR A 538 -1.91 2.52 -14.71
N ARG A 539 -1.71 2.83 -15.98
CA ARG A 539 -1.88 1.89 -17.09
C ARG A 539 -0.85 0.75 -17.07
N ALA A 540 0.42 1.06 -16.75
CA ALA A 540 1.44 0.03 -16.67
C ALA A 540 1.21 -0.90 -15.45
N ASN A 541 0.78 -0.35 -14.31
CA ASN A 541 0.48 -1.15 -13.14
C ASN A 541 -0.76 -2.04 -13.31
N ALA A 542 -1.73 -1.66 -14.16
CA ALA A 542 -2.85 -2.53 -14.50
C ALA A 542 -2.40 -3.87 -15.13
N TRP A 543 -1.24 -3.88 -15.82
CA TRP A 543 -0.64 -5.10 -16.34
C TRP A 543 -0.23 -6.07 -15.21
N TYR A 544 0.25 -5.55 -14.07
CA TYR A 544 0.59 -6.39 -12.91
C TYR A 544 -0.63 -7.03 -12.27
N LEU A 545 -1.77 -6.36 -12.33
CA LEU A 545 -3.03 -6.92 -11.86
C LEU A 545 -3.69 -7.85 -12.90
N ASN A 546 -3.10 -7.99 -14.10
CA ASN A 546 -3.74 -8.67 -15.23
C ASN A 546 -5.13 -8.06 -15.54
N ARG A 547 -5.22 -6.72 -15.48
CA ARG A 547 -6.46 -5.93 -15.59
C ARG A 547 -6.34 -4.73 -16.53
N GLU A 548 -5.38 -4.73 -17.45
CA GLU A 548 -5.14 -3.62 -18.40
C GLU A 548 -6.35 -3.34 -19.32
N ASN A 549 -7.22 -4.32 -19.48
CA ASN A 549 -8.47 -4.15 -20.24
C ASN A 549 -9.59 -3.48 -19.41
N ASP A 550 -9.48 -3.49 -18.09
CA ASP A 550 -10.52 -3.00 -17.17
C ASP A 550 -10.08 -1.77 -16.37
N LEU A 551 -8.79 -1.57 -16.14
CA LEU A 551 -8.24 -0.55 -15.23
C LEU A 551 -7.13 0.26 -15.90
N GLY A 552 -6.65 1.28 -15.20
CA GLY A 552 -5.44 2.04 -15.51
C GLY A 552 -5.61 3.19 -16.50
N SER A 553 -6.79 3.35 -17.10
CA SER A 553 -7.12 4.50 -17.95
C SER A 553 -8.60 4.81 -17.94
N ILE A 554 -8.96 6.06 -18.25
CA ILE A 554 -10.35 6.51 -18.36
C ILE A 554 -10.80 6.30 -19.80
N GLU A 555 -11.36 5.15 -20.09
CA GLU A 555 -11.85 4.74 -21.41
C GLU A 555 -13.22 4.08 -21.28
N VAL A 556 -14.09 4.29 -22.28
CA VAL A 556 -15.45 3.70 -22.27
C VAL A 556 -15.38 2.18 -22.11
N GLY A 557 -16.18 1.64 -21.21
CA GLY A 557 -16.27 0.21 -20.88
C GLY A 557 -15.37 -0.23 -19.72
N LYS A 558 -14.33 0.55 -19.35
CA LYS A 558 -13.49 0.25 -18.20
C LYS A 558 -14.19 0.58 -16.88
N LEU A 559 -13.73 -0.05 -15.81
CA LEU A 559 -14.16 0.22 -14.44
C LEU A 559 -13.86 1.67 -14.07
N ALA A 560 -14.83 2.32 -13.44
CA ALA A 560 -14.78 3.74 -13.16
C ALA A 560 -14.00 4.03 -11.86
N ASP A 561 -12.68 3.91 -11.96
CA ASP A 561 -11.73 4.32 -10.94
C ASP A 561 -11.06 5.63 -11.38
N LEU A 562 -11.28 6.72 -10.65
CA LEU A 562 -10.69 8.03 -10.95
C LEU A 562 -10.37 8.83 -9.68
N VAL A 563 -9.46 9.80 -9.83
CA VAL A 563 -9.01 10.66 -8.75
C VAL A 563 -9.05 12.11 -9.21
N VAL A 564 -9.73 12.97 -8.46
CA VAL A 564 -9.73 14.43 -8.64
C VAL A 564 -8.71 15.04 -7.70
N LEU A 565 -7.76 15.81 -8.22
CA LEU A 565 -6.63 16.34 -7.46
C LEU A 565 -6.90 17.76 -6.94
N ASP A 566 -6.26 18.11 -5.81
CA ASP A 566 -6.31 19.44 -5.21
C ASP A 566 -5.54 20.48 -6.03
N ARG A 567 -4.57 20.04 -6.84
CA ARG A 567 -3.68 20.84 -7.67
C ARG A 567 -3.42 20.21 -9.02
N ASP A 568 -2.89 20.96 -9.96
CA ASP A 568 -2.48 20.41 -11.25
C ASP A 568 -1.12 19.73 -11.14
N TYR A 569 -1.13 18.42 -10.98
CA TYR A 569 0.05 17.56 -10.91
C TYR A 569 1.08 17.84 -12.01
N PHE A 570 0.65 18.23 -13.21
CA PHE A 570 1.53 18.40 -14.36
C PHE A 570 2.27 19.75 -14.37
N SER A 571 1.78 20.75 -13.64
CA SER A 571 2.31 22.12 -13.68
C SER A 571 2.80 22.67 -12.33
N VAL A 572 2.45 22.07 -11.20
CA VAL A 572 2.92 22.51 -9.88
C VAL A 572 4.44 22.36 -9.73
N SER A 573 5.05 23.10 -8.79
CA SER A 573 6.45 22.93 -8.45
C SER A 573 6.77 21.51 -8.00
N ASP A 574 8.03 21.07 -8.12
CA ASP A 574 8.44 19.74 -7.66
C ASP A 574 8.22 19.57 -6.15
N THR A 575 8.43 20.62 -5.37
CA THR A 575 8.15 20.60 -3.93
C THR A 575 6.66 20.39 -3.64
N ASP A 576 5.77 21.04 -4.40
CA ASP A 576 4.33 20.90 -4.21
C ASP A 576 3.78 19.59 -4.75
N MET A 577 4.46 18.97 -5.74
CA MET A 577 4.02 17.71 -6.31
C MET A 577 3.91 16.59 -5.26
N ARG A 578 4.88 16.46 -4.35
CA ARG A 578 4.81 15.47 -3.26
C ARG A 578 3.71 15.75 -2.22
N ARG A 579 3.14 16.98 -2.24
CA ARG A 579 2.01 17.39 -1.41
C ARG A 579 0.66 17.23 -2.09
N THR A 580 0.64 16.69 -3.31
CA THR A 580 -0.60 16.43 -4.05
C THR A 580 -1.53 15.53 -3.22
N ARG A 581 -2.82 15.89 -3.19
CA ARG A 581 -3.86 15.13 -2.48
C ARG A 581 -5.10 15.03 -3.35
N PRO A 582 -5.82 13.93 -3.28
CA PRO A 582 -7.17 13.87 -3.80
C PRO A 582 -8.10 14.84 -3.08
N VAL A 583 -9.04 15.42 -3.81
CA VAL A 583 -10.24 16.03 -3.25
C VAL A 583 -11.45 15.12 -3.41
N LEU A 584 -11.35 14.16 -4.32
CA LEU A 584 -12.35 13.12 -4.52
C LEU A 584 -11.66 11.87 -5.09
N THR A 585 -12.03 10.69 -4.60
CA THR A 585 -11.62 9.40 -5.16
C THR A 585 -12.85 8.55 -5.43
N VAL A 586 -12.90 7.96 -6.61
CA VAL A 586 -13.98 7.07 -7.06
C VAL A 586 -13.40 5.69 -7.35
N VAL A 587 -14.05 4.66 -6.85
CA VAL A 587 -13.72 3.25 -7.10
C VAL A 587 -15.01 2.54 -7.49
N ASP A 588 -14.97 1.81 -8.59
CA ASP A 588 -16.14 1.06 -9.09
C ASP A 588 -17.40 1.96 -9.29
N GLY A 589 -17.16 3.22 -9.68
CA GLY A 589 -18.21 4.22 -9.83
C GLY A 589 -18.73 4.83 -8.54
N GLU A 590 -18.25 4.40 -7.38
CA GLU A 590 -18.66 4.88 -6.05
C GLU A 590 -17.65 5.93 -5.53
N ILE A 591 -18.15 7.02 -4.94
CA ILE A 591 -17.29 8.01 -4.26
C ILE A 591 -16.85 7.41 -2.92
N VAL A 592 -15.56 7.03 -2.82
CA VAL A 592 -14.98 6.42 -1.62
C VAL A 592 -14.21 7.41 -0.74
N TYR A 593 -13.87 8.58 -1.28
CA TYR A 593 -13.26 9.69 -0.55
C TYR A 593 -13.79 11.02 -1.09
N ASP A 594 -14.21 11.92 -0.20
CA ASP A 594 -14.66 13.27 -0.53
C ASP A 594 -14.18 14.27 0.53
N ALA A 595 -13.23 15.14 0.16
CA ALA A 595 -12.74 16.22 1.02
C ALA A 595 -13.75 17.38 1.20
N GLY A 596 -14.94 17.29 0.59
CA GLY A 596 -15.99 18.30 0.69
C GLY A 596 -15.78 19.55 -0.19
N VAL A 597 -14.70 19.63 -0.93
CA VAL A 597 -14.30 20.83 -1.72
C VAL A 597 -15.20 21.04 -2.94
N LEU A 598 -15.80 19.97 -3.46
CA LEU A 598 -16.69 20.02 -4.63
C LEU A 598 -18.17 20.18 -4.25
N ARG A 599 -18.50 20.15 -2.96
CA ARG A 599 -19.86 20.40 -2.46
C ARG A 599 -20.18 21.90 -2.59
N GLY A 600 -21.35 22.25 -3.07
CA GLY A 600 -21.84 23.62 -2.97
C GLY A 600 -22.39 24.28 -4.24
N ASP A 601 -22.27 23.66 -5.40
CA ASP A 601 -22.97 24.14 -6.61
C ASP A 601 -23.98 23.06 -7.05
N ARG A 602 -25.17 23.06 -6.43
CA ARG A 602 -26.35 22.48 -7.09
C ARG A 602 -26.64 23.42 -8.26
N ALA A 603 -26.33 22.95 -9.47
CA ALA A 603 -26.72 23.61 -10.69
C ALA A 603 -28.23 23.71 -10.81
#